data_6db6352cec0633911d8076d2be6ed469
#
_entry.id   6db6352cec0633911d8076d2be6ed469
#
_cell.length_a   1.000
_cell.length_b   1.000
_cell.length_c   1.000
_cell.angle_alpha   90.00
_cell.angle_beta   90.00
_cell.angle_gamma   90.00
#
_symmetry.space_group_name_H-M   'P 1'
#
loop_
_entity.id
_entity.type
_entity.pdbx_description
1 polymer ?
#
loop_
_entity_poly.entity_id
_entity_poly.type
_entity_poly.pdbx_seq_one_letter_code
_entity_poly.pdbx_strand_id
1 'polypeptide(L)'
;MPLLDATRRRAGLLLALAAASLFVGTAAGADAWPSRPITLIVSFEPGGSTDISARAVAQALAVELKQPVVVENRTGAGGRIGTKAAALARPDGYTLLWGSGSSLTAAPVLYPDQGHVATLVPVSLGATQSFVFVTNPTLGARTVQEFVALAKRQPGQLNFASAGMGSSNHLLGEIFLAATGAPVVHVPYKGAVMAKDAVIRGEAQLMDEVTSPLIGALRAGQLVPLFMTGERRDPAFPDIPTAAEAGLPEMTIQGFFGLLAPAGTSPDIVARLNEAMRTALASEPVAKAFGNLGFTTAYSTPEQMATRIAEGRATYARIVKARQIRVD
;
A
#
# COMPACT_ATOMS: atom_id res chain seq x y z
N MET A 1 -52.20 70.33 8.65
CA MET A 1 -52.05 68.84 8.46
C MET A 1 -50.72 68.42 7.88
N PRO A 2 -49.58 68.92 8.33
CA PRO A 2 -48.28 68.33 7.83
C PRO A 2 -47.44 67.55 8.89
N LEU A 3 -47.91 67.46 10.14
CA LEU A 3 -47.12 66.85 11.25
C LEU A 3 -47.28 65.32 11.38
N LEU A 4 -48.31 64.73 10.79
CA LEU A 4 -48.57 63.27 10.85
C LEU A 4 -47.76 62.47 9.83
N ASP A 5 -47.23 63.10 8.78
CA ASP A 5 -46.45 62.37 7.73
C ASP A 5 -44.98 62.15 8.08
N ALA A 6 -44.40 63.04 8.91
CA ALA A 6 -42.99 62.91 9.35
C ALA A 6 -42.79 61.78 10.35
N THR A 7 -43.76 61.49 11.22
CA THR A 7 -43.72 60.40 12.20
C THR A 7 -43.88 59.03 11.57
N ARG A 8 -44.75 58.91 10.55
CA ARG A 8 -44.92 57.65 9.79
C ARG A 8 -43.66 57.29 8.97
N ARG A 9 -42.97 58.28 8.36
CA ARG A 9 -41.71 58.05 7.61
C ARG A 9 -40.59 57.65 8.56
N ARG A 10 -40.46 58.24 9.74
CA ARG A 10 -39.46 57.85 10.76
C ARG A 10 -39.71 56.46 11.36
N ALA A 11 -40.94 56.08 11.59
CA ALA A 11 -41.29 54.73 12.05
C ALA A 11 -41.02 53.65 10.99
N GLY A 12 -41.30 53.95 9.70
CA GLY A 12 -40.97 53.06 8.59
C GLY A 12 -39.46 52.86 8.39
N LEU A 13 -38.63 53.92 8.58
CA LEU A 13 -37.19 53.80 8.50
C LEU A 13 -36.58 52.97 9.65
N LEU A 14 -37.11 53.13 10.85
CA LEU A 14 -36.66 52.37 12.04
C LEU A 14 -37.04 50.89 11.96
N LEU A 15 -38.22 50.57 11.40
CA LEU A 15 -38.61 49.18 11.14
C LEU A 15 -37.73 48.54 10.01
N ALA A 16 -37.37 49.30 8.96
CA ALA A 16 -36.52 48.82 7.91
C ALA A 16 -35.06 48.58 8.40
N LEU A 17 -34.54 49.43 9.30
CA LEU A 17 -33.25 49.20 9.93
C LEU A 17 -33.24 47.99 10.88
N ALA A 18 -34.32 47.79 11.64
CA ALA A 18 -34.47 46.64 12.52
C ALA A 18 -34.61 45.31 11.74
N ALA A 19 -35.28 45.33 10.59
CA ALA A 19 -35.37 44.15 9.71
C ALA A 19 -34.04 43.81 9.01
N ALA A 20 -33.20 44.80 8.70
CA ALA A 20 -31.88 44.60 8.10
C ALA A 20 -30.87 44.01 9.13
N SER A 21 -31.05 44.23 10.42
CA SER A 21 -30.18 43.72 11.48
C SER A 21 -30.42 42.23 11.80
N LEU A 22 -31.53 41.64 11.36
CA LEU A 22 -31.90 40.24 11.57
C LEU A 22 -31.31 39.32 10.49
N PHE A 23 -30.70 39.87 9.42
CA PHE A 23 -30.02 39.13 8.37
C PHE A 23 -28.47 39.12 8.50
N VAL A 24 -27.92 39.39 9.69
CA VAL A 24 -26.57 38.93 10.01
C VAL A 24 -26.69 37.44 10.20
N GLY A 25 -26.82 36.73 9.04
CA GLY A 25 -26.68 35.31 9.01
C GLY A 25 -25.32 35.01 9.62
N THR A 26 -25.34 34.27 10.73
CA THR A 26 -24.15 33.55 11.19
C THR A 26 -23.63 32.84 9.97
N ALA A 27 -22.56 33.35 9.38
CA ALA A 27 -21.68 32.53 8.56
C ALA A 27 -21.32 31.36 9.48
N ALA A 28 -22.08 30.25 9.36
CA ALA A 28 -21.71 29.00 9.96
C ALA A 28 -20.29 28.78 9.40
N GLY A 29 -19.30 29.06 10.22
CA GLY A 29 -17.92 28.75 9.89
C GLY A 29 -17.97 27.30 9.49
N ALA A 30 -17.67 26.99 8.22
CA ALA A 30 -17.58 25.62 7.77
C ALA A 30 -16.68 24.94 8.80
N ASP A 31 -17.27 23.98 9.57
CA ASP A 31 -16.52 23.27 10.59
C ASP A 31 -15.19 22.85 10.00
N ALA A 32 -14.11 23.30 10.65
CA ALA A 32 -12.78 23.03 10.12
C ALA A 32 -12.62 21.52 9.96
N TRP A 33 -12.33 21.08 8.73
CA TRP A 33 -12.07 19.66 8.47
C TRP A 33 -10.86 19.17 9.28
N PRO A 34 -10.95 17.96 9.91
CA PRO A 34 -12.11 17.08 10.06
C PRO A 34 -12.96 17.40 11.29
N SER A 35 -14.29 17.33 11.17
CA SER A 35 -15.27 17.55 12.25
C SER A 35 -15.98 16.26 12.71
N ARG A 36 -15.70 15.12 12.08
CA ARG A 36 -16.30 13.81 12.36
C ARG A 36 -15.30 12.67 12.08
N PRO A 37 -15.58 11.43 12.52
CA PRO A 37 -14.71 10.28 12.28
C PRO A 37 -14.40 10.06 10.81
N ILE A 38 -13.15 9.63 10.53
CA ILE A 38 -12.63 9.29 9.22
C ILE A 38 -12.60 7.76 9.10
N THR A 39 -13.06 7.23 7.98
CA THR A 39 -12.95 5.80 7.63
C THR A 39 -11.68 5.57 6.81
N LEU A 40 -10.83 4.65 7.27
CA LEU A 40 -9.65 4.19 6.55
C LEU A 40 -9.91 2.79 6.01
N ILE A 41 -10.20 2.69 4.70
CA ILE A 41 -10.45 1.43 4.04
C ILE A 41 -9.13 0.65 3.88
N VAL A 42 -9.16 -0.63 4.25
CA VAL A 42 -8.13 -1.63 4.01
C VAL A 42 -8.69 -2.72 3.12
N SER A 43 -8.03 -2.99 1.99
CA SER A 43 -8.54 -3.90 0.96
C SER A 43 -8.25 -5.39 1.23
N PHE A 44 -7.69 -5.72 2.40
CA PHE A 44 -7.26 -7.07 2.77
C PHE A 44 -7.82 -7.48 4.13
N GLU A 45 -7.69 -8.79 4.43
CA GLU A 45 -8.22 -9.39 5.64
C GLU A 45 -7.63 -8.77 6.93
N PRO A 46 -8.43 -8.71 8.01
CA PRO A 46 -7.93 -8.32 9.32
C PRO A 46 -6.77 -9.20 9.80
N GLY A 47 -5.80 -8.59 10.49
CA GLY A 47 -4.63 -9.29 11.04
C GLY A 47 -3.49 -9.52 10.05
N GLY A 48 -3.67 -9.21 8.77
CA GLY A 48 -2.59 -9.18 7.79
C GLY A 48 -1.70 -7.93 7.94
N SER A 49 -0.55 -7.93 7.27
CA SER A 49 0.43 -6.83 7.34
C SER A 49 -0.15 -5.47 6.94
N THR A 50 -1.04 -5.44 5.93
CA THR A 50 -1.75 -4.22 5.52
C THR A 50 -2.68 -3.70 6.61
N ASP A 51 -3.41 -4.59 7.29
CA ASP A 51 -4.34 -4.22 8.35
C ASP A 51 -3.61 -3.73 9.61
N ILE A 52 -2.57 -4.45 10.03
CA ILE A 52 -1.79 -4.08 11.22
C ILE A 52 -1.11 -2.73 11.01
N SER A 53 -0.51 -2.49 9.85
CA SER A 53 0.11 -1.21 9.50
C SER A 53 -0.92 -0.07 9.42
N ALA A 54 -2.09 -0.33 8.84
CA ALA A 54 -3.18 0.64 8.79
C ALA A 54 -3.68 1.05 10.18
N ARG A 55 -3.83 0.09 11.11
CA ARG A 55 -4.27 0.38 12.48
C ARG A 55 -3.25 1.21 13.27
N ALA A 56 -1.96 0.92 13.10
CA ALA A 56 -0.89 1.72 13.71
C ALA A 56 -0.93 3.17 13.23
N VAL A 57 -1.07 3.38 11.91
CA VAL A 57 -1.17 4.71 11.31
C VAL A 57 -2.48 5.38 11.68
N ALA A 58 -3.61 4.67 11.70
CA ALA A 58 -4.91 5.22 12.07
C ALA A 58 -4.92 5.77 13.51
N GLN A 59 -4.31 5.07 14.46
CA GLN A 59 -4.17 5.55 15.83
C GLN A 59 -3.36 6.84 15.91
N ALA A 60 -2.22 6.92 15.21
CA ALA A 60 -1.39 8.11 15.19
C ALA A 60 -2.08 9.28 14.46
N LEU A 61 -2.73 9.03 13.33
CA LEU A 61 -3.53 10.04 12.61
C LEU A 61 -4.68 10.57 13.47
N ALA A 62 -5.32 9.72 14.28
CA ALA A 62 -6.41 10.17 15.16
C ALA A 62 -5.93 11.21 16.18
N VAL A 63 -4.69 11.09 16.67
CA VAL A 63 -4.07 12.10 17.56
C VAL A 63 -3.84 13.41 16.80
N GLU A 64 -3.25 13.35 15.62
CA GLU A 64 -2.89 14.52 14.82
C GLU A 64 -4.11 15.28 14.28
N LEU A 65 -5.15 14.54 13.88
CA LEU A 65 -6.38 15.10 13.31
C LEU A 65 -7.43 15.41 14.37
N LYS A 66 -7.22 15.00 15.62
CA LYS A 66 -8.18 15.16 16.74
C LYS A 66 -9.57 14.59 16.43
N GLN A 67 -9.61 13.57 15.60
CA GLN A 67 -10.82 12.85 15.21
C GLN A 67 -10.52 11.36 15.11
N PRO A 68 -11.45 10.47 15.47
CA PRO A 68 -11.27 9.05 15.31
C PRO A 68 -10.96 8.69 13.84
N VAL A 69 -9.97 7.83 13.61
CA VAL A 69 -9.70 7.21 12.33
C VAL A 69 -9.97 5.71 12.47
N VAL A 70 -11.04 5.24 11.81
CA VAL A 70 -11.59 3.90 11.98
C VAL A 70 -11.19 3.05 10.77
N VAL A 71 -10.48 1.95 11.02
CA VAL A 71 -10.11 1.00 9.97
C VAL A 71 -11.30 0.11 9.61
N GLU A 72 -11.62 0.06 8.32
CA GLU A 72 -12.66 -0.80 7.75
C GLU A 72 -12.05 -1.73 6.71
N ASN A 73 -12.11 -3.05 6.96
CA ASN A 73 -11.63 -4.06 6.01
C ASN A 73 -12.73 -4.36 4.98
N ARG A 74 -12.44 -4.06 3.69
CA ARG A 74 -13.29 -4.41 2.53
C ARG A 74 -12.52 -5.32 1.61
N THR A 75 -12.61 -6.61 1.87
CA THR A 75 -11.79 -7.65 1.25
C THR A 75 -12.37 -8.18 -0.05
N GLY A 76 -11.56 -8.92 -0.80
CA GLY A 76 -11.96 -9.68 -1.96
C GLY A 76 -11.29 -9.27 -3.26
N ALA A 77 -11.25 -10.22 -4.20
CA ALA A 77 -10.66 -10.07 -5.52
C ALA A 77 -9.24 -9.48 -5.52
N GLY A 78 -8.35 -9.96 -4.61
CA GLY A 78 -6.97 -9.45 -4.52
C GLY A 78 -6.87 -7.98 -4.10
N GLY A 79 -7.84 -7.48 -3.31
CA GLY A 79 -7.89 -6.09 -2.84
C GLY A 79 -8.64 -5.13 -3.76
N ARG A 80 -9.14 -5.60 -4.91
CA ARG A 80 -9.84 -4.77 -5.89
C ARG A 80 -11.15 -4.18 -5.36
N ILE A 81 -11.90 -4.94 -4.55
CA ILE A 81 -13.20 -4.49 -4.00
C ILE A 81 -13.01 -3.28 -3.08
N GLY A 82 -12.11 -3.36 -2.11
CA GLY A 82 -11.84 -2.26 -1.18
C GLY A 82 -11.25 -1.03 -1.86
N THR A 83 -10.31 -1.23 -2.78
CA THR A 83 -9.69 -0.15 -3.55
C THR A 83 -10.75 0.59 -4.41
N LYS A 84 -11.66 -0.15 -5.05
CA LYS A 84 -12.77 0.43 -5.81
C LYS A 84 -13.73 1.21 -4.90
N ALA A 85 -14.07 0.65 -3.74
CA ALA A 85 -14.94 1.32 -2.79
C ALA A 85 -14.37 2.66 -2.32
N ALA A 86 -13.07 2.72 -2.04
CA ALA A 86 -12.39 3.96 -1.70
C ALA A 86 -12.36 4.95 -2.87
N ALA A 87 -12.02 4.50 -4.07
CA ALA A 87 -11.94 5.36 -5.26
C ALA A 87 -13.29 6.03 -5.62
N LEU A 88 -14.41 5.37 -5.34
CA LEU A 88 -15.77 5.84 -5.62
C LEU A 88 -16.42 6.55 -4.43
N ALA A 89 -15.73 6.72 -3.29
CA ALA A 89 -16.24 7.44 -2.16
C ALA A 89 -16.32 8.95 -2.43
N ARG A 90 -17.07 9.66 -1.57
CA ARG A 90 -17.16 11.14 -1.67
C ARG A 90 -15.79 11.77 -1.40
N PRO A 91 -15.39 12.80 -2.19
CA PRO A 91 -14.09 13.44 -2.06
C PRO A 91 -14.05 14.49 -0.95
N ASP A 92 -14.65 14.17 0.19
CA ASP A 92 -14.80 15.05 1.36
C ASP A 92 -13.74 14.80 2.45
N GLY A 93 -12.78 13.89 2.18
CA GLY A 93 -11.70 13.56 3.10
C GLY A 93 -12.09 12.62 4.25
N TYR A 94 -13.33 12.14 4.31
CA TYR A 94 -13.78 11.24 5.39
C TYR A 94 -13.76 9.75 5.04
N THR A 95 -13.44 9.41 3.80
CA THR A 95 -13.16 8.04 3.38
C THR A 95 -11.84 8.02 2.65
N LEU A 96 -10.88 7.31 3.20
CA LEU A 96 -9.51 7.21 2.70
C LEU A 96 -9.15 5.75 2.44
N LEU A 97 -8.10 5.51 1.67
CA LEU A 97 -7.55 4.18 1.41
C LEU A 97 -6.16 4.05 2.03
N TRP A 98 -5.93 2.99 2.78
CA TRP A 98 -4.60 2.48 3.02
C TRP A 98 -4.27 1.46 1.93
N GLY A 99 -3.62 1.94 0.89
CA GLY A 99 -3.33 1.16 -0.31
C GLY A 99 -1.99 0.44 -0.23
N SER A 100 -1.93 -0.76 -0.79
CA SER A 100 -0.68 -1.49 -1.01
C SER A 100 -0.14 -1.28 -2.41
N GLY A 101 1.18 -1.42 -2.59
CA GLY A 101 1.81 -1.36 -3.92
C GLY A 101 1.15 -2.31 -4.92
N SER A 102 0.80 -3.54 -4.51
CA SER A 102 0.13 -4.51 -5.40
C SER A 102 -1.22 -4.03 -5.91
N SER A 103 -2.08 -3.48 -5.03
CA SER A 103 -3.39 -2.98 -5.43
C SER A 103 -3.33 -1.70 -6.28
N LEU A 104 -2.25 -0.94 -6.16
CA LEU A 104 -2.07 0.35 -6.86
C LEU A 104 -1.28 0.25 -8.16
N THR A 105 -0.43 -0.77 -8.30
CA THR A 105 0.48 -0.91 -9.45
C THR A 105 0.26 -2.18 -10.25
N ALA A 106 0.29 -3.35 -9.63
CA ALA A 106 0.15 -4.63 -10.31
C ALA A 106 -1.29 -4.91 -10.76
N ALA A 107 -2.26 -4.75 -9.86
CA ALA A 107 -3.65 -5.05 -10.15
C ALA A 107 -4.23 -4.25 -11.33
N PRO A 108 -3.99 -2.93 -11.48
CA PRO A 108 -4.47 -2.18 -12.65
C PRO A 108 -3.87 -2.61 -13.99
N VAL A 109 -2.68 -3.21 -13.97
CA VAL A 109 -2.03 -3.74 -15.19
C VAL A 109 -2.61 -5.10 -15.57
N LEU A 110 -2.87 -5.96 -14.58
CA LEU A 110 -3.40 -7.30 -14.79
C LEU A 110 -4.89 -7.31 -15.09
N TYR A 111 -5.63 -6.34 -14.55
CA TYR A 111 -7.09 -6.26 -14.66
C TYR A 111 -7.49 -4.90 -15.24
N PRO A 112 -7.73 -4.81 -16.56
CA PRO A 112 -8.04 -3.52 -17.22
C PRO A 112 -9.29 -2.81 -16.71
N ASP A 113 -10.21 -3.52 -16.05
CA ASP A 113 -11.41 -2.97 -15.41
C ASP A 113 -11.09 -2.12 -14.15
N GLN A 114 -9.83 -2.05 -13.73
CA GLN A 114 -9.36 -1.29 -12.58
C GLN A 114 -9.04 0.19 -12.87
N GLY A 115 -9.59 0.76 -13.92
CA GLY A 115 -9.37 2.17 -14.31
C GLY A 115 -9.65 3.17 -13.18
N HIS A 116 -10.58 2.87 -12.26
CA HIS A 116 -10.88 3.69 -11.08
C HIS A 116 -9.70 3.85 -10.10
N VAL A 117 -8.73 2.94 -10.10
CA VAL A 117 -7.51 3.08 -9.27
C VAL A 117 -6.66 4.27 -9.73
N ALA A 118 -6.74 4.63 -11.01
CA ALA A 118 -6.03 5.80 -11.54
C ALA A 118 -6.63 7.13 -11.07
N THR A 119 -7.86 7.13 -10.56
CA THR A 119 -8.53 8.33 -10.05
C THR A 119 -8.20 8.62 -8.57
N LEU A 120 -7.57 7.69 -7.85
CA LEU A 120 -7.14 7.94 -6.48
C LEU A 120 -6.04 9.01 -6.43
N VAL A 121 -6.17 9.93 -5.48
CA VAL A 121 -5.18 10.99 -5.21
C VAL A 121 -4.21 10.48 -4.15
N PRO A 122 -2.91 10.35 -4.48
CA PRO A 122 -1.90 10.02 -3.48
C PRO A 122 -1.81 11.12 -2.42
N VAL A 123 -1.64 10.70 -1.16
CA VAL A 123 -1.41 11.61 -0.03
C VAL A 123 0.03 11.47 0.47
N SER A 124 0.43 10.26 0.86
CA SER A 124 1.80 9.99 1.31
C SER A 124 2.08 8.49 1.30
N LEU A 125 3.33 8.12 1.04
CA LEU A 125 3.83 6.82 1.48
C LEU A 125 3.70 6.71 3.01
N GLY A 126 3.64 5.48 3.51
CA GLY A 126 3.63 5.19 4.94
C GLY A 126 4.74 4.23 5.31
N ALA A 127 4.93 3.22 4.50
CA ALA A 127 5.97 2.21 4.69
C ALA A 127 6.47 1.65 3.37
N THR A 128 7.72 1.18 3.39
CA THR A 128 8.28 0.28 2.38
C THR A 128 8.61 -1.05 3.00
N GLN A 129 8.63 -2.09 2.18
CA GLN A 129 9.01 -3.44 2.58
C GLN A 129 9.83 -4.10 1.50
N SER A 130 10.80 -4.90 1.91
CA SER A 130 11.58 -5.76 1.03
C SER A 130 11.00 -7.16 1.02
N PHE A 131 11.12 -7.83 -0.12
CA PHE A 131 10.86 -9.25 -0.21
C PHE A 131 12.18 -10.01 -0.09
N VAL A 132 12.14 -11.21 0.45
CA VAL A 132 13.28 -12.12 0.48
C VAL A 132 12.95 -13.34 -0.37
N PHE A 133 13.84 -13.66 -1.30
CA PHE A 133 13.77 -14.89 -2.06
C PHE A 133 14.42 -16.01 -1.26
N VAL A 134 13.69 -17.09 -1.07
CA VAL A 134 14.11 -18.22 -0.22
C VAL A 134 13.94 -19.54 -0.95
N THR A 135 14.78 -20.50 -0.55
CA THR A 135 14.72 -21.88 -1.06
C THR A 135 14.73 -22.89 0.08
N ASN A 136 14.43 -24.15 -0.23
CA ASN A 136 14.49 -25.25 0.73
C ASN A 136 15.98 -25.64 0.96
N PRO A 137 16.43 -25.85 2.22
CA PRO A 137 17.81 -26.23 2.54
C PRO A 137 18.27 -27.53 1.86
N THR A 138 17.37 -28.49 1.63
CA THR A 138 17.70 -29.78 1.00
C THR A 138 18.07 -29.63 -0.48
N LEU A 139 17.74 -28.48 -1.09
CA LEU A 139 18.11 -28.18 -2.48
C LEU A 139 19.63 -27.98 -2.65
N GLY A 140 20.33 -27.60 -1.58
CA GLY A 140 21.79 -27.38 -1.58
C GLY A 140 22.24 -26.07 -2.24
N ALA A 141 21.31 -25.22 -2.71
CA ALA A 141 21.62 -23.91 -3.24
C ALA A 141 21.53 -22.84 -2.14
N ARG A 142 22.59 -22.03 -1.99
CA ARG A 142 22.68 -20.95 -0.98
C ARG A 142 22.85 -19.57 -1.61
N THR A 143 23.05 -19.52 -2.91
CA THR A 143 23.19 -18.28 -3.70
C THR A 143 22.27 -18.32 -4.91
N VAL A 144 21.99 -17.15 -5.49
CA VAL A 144 21.25 -17.04 -6.76
C VAL A 144 21.94 -17.85 -7.86
N GLN A 145 23.27 -17.74 -7.95
CA GLN A 145 24.07 -18.41 -8.99
C GLN A 145 23.96 -19.94 -8.88
N GLU A 146 24.04 -20.48 -7.66
CA GLU A 146 23.88 -21.92 -7.42
C GLU A 146 22.46 -22.39 -7.75
N PHE A 147 21.44 -21.64 -7.37
CA PHE A 147 20.03 -21.93 -7.68
C PHE A 147 19.81 -21.95 -9.19
N VAL A 148 20.25 -20.91 -9.90
CA VAL A 148 20.10 -20.80 -11.37
C VAL A 148 20.86 -21.92 -12.09
N ALA A 149 22.07 -22.24 -11.64
CA ALA A 149 22.86 -23.35 -12.21
C ALA A 149 22.13 -24.69 -11.99
N LEU A 150 21.53 -24.92 -10.84
CA LEU A 150 20.73 -26.11 -10.54
C LEU A 150 19.49 -26.18 -11.44
N ALA A 151 18.73 -25.09 -11.55
CA ALA A 151 17.55 -25.02 -12.40
C ALA A 151 17.87 -25.33 -13.87
N LYS A 152 18.98 -24.81 -14.38
CA LYS A 152 19.44 -25.10 -15.74
C LYS A 152 19.88 -26.56 -15.97
N ARG A 153 20.34 -27.26 -14.93
CA ARG A 153 20.63 -28.70 -15.01
C ARG A 153 19.37 -29.58 -14.96
N GLN A 154 18.28 -29.04 -14.40
CA GLN A 154 17.03 -29.76 -14.21
C GLN A 154 15.83 -28.94 -14.76
N PRO A 155 15.79 -28.65 -16.07
CA PRO A 155 14.82 -27.76 -16.66
C PRO A 155 13.37 -28.27 -16.42
N GLY A 156 12.51 -27.39 -15.88
CA GLY A 156 11.10 -27.71 -15.62
C GLY A 156 10.84 -28.61 -14.40
N GLN A 157 11.89 -29.00 -13.64
CA GLN A 157 11.73 -29.85 -12.46
C GLN A 157 11.63 -29.05 -11.16
N LEU A 158 12.06 -27.78 -11.15
CA LEU A 158 11.95 -26.93 -9.99
C LEU A 158 10.68 -26.08 -10.08
N ASN A 159 10.02 -25.91 -8.93
CA ASN A 159 8.79 -25.14 -8.78
C ASN A 159 9.03 -23.84 -8.00
N PHE A 160 8.42 -22.75 -8.47
CA PHE A 160 8.31 -21.49 -7.78
C PHE A 160 6.90 -21.34 -7.20
N ALA A 161 6.78 -21.21 -5.88
CA ALA A 161 5.51 -21.06 -5.17
C ALA A 161 5.17 -19.57 -4.99
N SER A 162 3.93 -19.19 -5.30
CA SER A 162 3.40 -17.85 -5.02
C SER A 162 2.13 -17.90 -4.19
N ALA A 163 1.71 -16.75 -3.66
CA ALA A 163 0.45 -16.57 -2.95
C ALA A 163 -0.80 -16.63 -3.87
N GLY A 164 -0.63 -16.94 -5.14
CA GLY A 164 -1.66 -17.07 -6.15
C GLY A 164 -1.39 -16.26 -7.41
N MET A 165 -2.13 -16.56 -8.47
CA MET A 165 -2.04 -15.86 -9.75
C MET A 165 -2.28 -14.36 -9.58
N GLY A 166 -1.41 -13.53 -10.16
CA GLY A 166 -1.51 -12.07 -10.11
C GLY A 166 -1.12 -11.44 -8.76
N SER A 167 -0.68 -12.23 -7.78
CA SER A 167 -0.12 -11.71 -6.53
C SER A 167 1.22 -11.01 -6.77
N SER A 168 1.65 -10.16 -5.82
CA SER A 168 3.00 -9.57 -5.86
C SER A 168 4.09 -10.62 -5.95
N ASN A 169 3.93 -11.71 -5.19
CA ASN A 169 4.87 -12.84 -5.20
C ASN A 169 4.95 -13.49 -6.59
N HIS A 170 3.81 -13.75 -7.25
CA HIS A 170 3.81 -14.25 -8.61
C HIS A 170 4.60 -13.34 -9.55
N LEU A 171 4.31 -12.04 -9.53
CA LEU A 171 4.96 -11.08 -10.44
C LEU A 171 6.45 -10.91 -10.14
N LEU A 172 6.84 -10.88 -8.86
CA LEU A 172 8.26 -10.83 -8.48
C LEU A 172 9.01 -12.09 -8.90
N GLY A 173 8.39 -13.26 -8.74
CA GLY A 173 8.92 -14.51 -9.25
C GLY A 173 9.13 -14.47 -10.77
N GLU A 174 8.15 -13.97 -11.53
CA GLU A 174 8.26 -13.84 -13.00
C GLU A 174 9.38 -12.86 -13.41
N ILE A 175 9.59 -11.76 -12.62
CA ILE A 175 10.73 -10.86 -12.82
C ILE A 175 12.05 -11.62 -12.62
N PHE A 176 12.15 -12.38 -11.53
CA PHE A 176 13.33 -13.20 -11.22
C PHE A 176 13.62 -14.21 -12.35
N LEU A 177 12.58 -14.92 -12.83
CA LEU A 177 12.72 -15.87 -13.91
C LEU A 177 13.14 -15.19 -15.23
N ALA A 178 12.64 -13.99 -15.51
CA ALA A 178 13.04 -13.20 -16.67
C ALA A 178 14.49 -12.73 -16.58
N ALA A 179 14.90 -12.24 -15.40
CA ALA A 179 16.25 -11.72 -15.16
C ALA A 179 17.32 -12.82 -15.23
N THR A 180 17.01 -14.02 -14.73
CA THR A 180 17.96 -15.12 -14.60
C THR A 180 17.92 -16.13 -15.74
N GLY A 181 16.83 -16.18 -16.48
CA GLY A 181 16.56 -17.25 -17.45
C GLY A 181 16.46 -18.65 -16.81
N ALA A 182 16.16 -18.75 -15.53
CA ALA A 182 16.00 -20.00 -14.82
C ALA A 182 14.72 -20.73 -15.30
N PRO A 183 14.79 -21.99 -15.78
CA PRO A 183 13.64 -22.75 -16.26
C PRO A 183 12.87 -23.39 -15.09
N VAL A 184 12.17 -22.57 -14.33
CA VAL A 184 11.38 -22.94 -13.15
C VAL A 184 9.89 -22.77 -13.46
N VAL A 185 9.06 -23.67 -12.94
CA VAL A 185 7.61 -23.68 -13.18
C VAL A 185 6.88 -22.95 -12.05
N HIS A 186 5.99 -22.02 -12.38
CA HIS A 186 5.15 -21.36 -11.39
C HIS A 186 4.03 -22.26 -10.89
N VAL A 187 3.86 -22.34 -9.56
CA VAL A 187 2.79 -23.06 -8.87
C VAL A 187 2.05 -22.10 -7.94
N PRO A 188 0.82 -21.69 -8.26
CA PRO A 188 0.03 -20.79 -7.40
C PRO A 188 -0.60 -21.55 -6.23
N TYR A 189 -0.46 -21.01 -5.01
CA TYR A 189 -1.10 -21.49 -3.79
C TYR A 189 -2.24 -20.54 -3.35
N LYS A 190 -3.07 -21.00 -2.41
CA LYS A 190 -4.14 -20.18 -1.81
C LYS A 190 -3.58 -19.34 -0.65
N GLY A 191 -2.61 -18.45 -0.96
CA GLY A 191 -1.99 -17.54 0.00
C GLY A 191 -0.55 -17.90 0.35
N ALA A 192 0.18 -16.92 0.92
CA ALA A 192 1.60 -17.00 1.23
C ALA A 192 1.96 -18.07 2.27
N VAL A 193 1.07 -18.33 3.24
CA VAL A 193 1.29 -19.37 4.26
C VAL A 193 1.41 -20.74 3.63
N MET A 194 0.50 -21.07 2.72
CA MET A 194 0.51 -22.38 2.02
C MET A 194 1.74 -22.50 1.10
N ALA A 195 2.11 -21.41 0.41
CA ALA A 195 3.32 -21.37 -0.41
C ALA A 195 4.59 -21.60 0.43
N LYS A 196 4.71 -20.92 1.57
CA LYS A 196 5.82 -21.10 2.51
C LYS A 196 5.92 -22.55 2.99
N ASP A 197 4.81 -23.12 3.41
CA ASP A 197 4.78 -24.49 3.93
C ASP A 197 5.16 -25.51 2.84
N ALA A 198 4.76 -25.26 1.58
CA ALA A 198 5.15 -26.10 0.45
C ALA A 198 6.68 -26.04 0.21
N VAL A 199 7.31 -24.86 0.33
CA VAL A 199 8.77 -24.75 0.22
C VAL A 199 9.46 -25.44 1.40
N ILE A 200 8.98 -25.27 2.62
CA ILE A 200 9.53 -25.96 3.80
C ILE A 200 9.48 -27.49 3.63
N ARG A 201 8.37 -28.01 3.07
CA ARG A 201 8.24 -29.45 2.79
C ARG A 201 8.99 -29.94 1.54
N GLY A 202 9.59 -29.04 0.74
CA GLY A 202 10.28 -29.35 -0.51
C GLY A 202 9.37 -29.64 -1.71
N GLU A 203 8.07 -29.40 -1.60
CA GLU A 203 7.10 -29.51 -2.71
C GLU A 203 7.31 -28.40 -3.77
N ALA A 204 7.81 -27.25 -3.34
CA ALA A 204 8.33 -26.20 -4.19
C ALA A 204 9.75 -25.82 -3.75
N GLN A 205 10.55 -25.28 -4.66
CA GLN A 205 11.97 -25.05 -4.43
C GLN A 205 12.32 -23.58 -4.24
N LEU A 206 11.44 -22.67 -4.64
CA LEU A 206 11.64 -21.23 -4.56
C LEU A 206 10.34 -20.55 -4.15
N MET A 207 10.43 -19.50 -3.36
CA MET A 207 9.38 -18.50 -3.17
C MET A 207 9.99 -17.15 -2.81
N ASP A 208 9.20 -16.11 -2.93
CA ASP A 208 9.48 -14.82 -2.34
C ASP A 208 8.36 -14.43 -1.37
N GLU A 209 8.72 -13.72 -0.31
CA GLU A 209 7.76 -13.15 0.65
C GLU A 209 8.44 -12.00 1.40
N VAL A 210 7.63 -11.15 2.02
CA VAL A 210 8.15 -10.17 2.98
C VAL A 210 8.79 -10.89 4.17
N THR A 211 9.74 -10.25 4.82
CA THR A 211 10.57 -10.90 5.85
C THR A 211 9.76 -11.37 7.05
N SER A 212 8.77 -10.58 7.49
CA SER A 212 8.05 -10.80 8.76
C SER A 212 7.48 -12.22 8.93
N PRO A 213 6.69 -12.79 7.99
CA PRO A 213 6.15 -14.14 8.15
C PRO A 213 7.19 -15.26 7.96
N LEU A 214 8.41 -14.93 7.54
CA LEU A 214 9.50 -15.90 7.35
C LEU A 214 10.51 -15.91 8.49
N ILE A 215 10.49 -14.94 9.41
CA ILE A 215 11.49 -14.78 10.47
C ILE A 215 11.73 -16.09 11.25
N GLY A 216 10.65 -16.76 11.66
CA GLY A 216 10.74 -18.02 12.40
C GLY A 216 11.43 -19.13 11.61
N ALA A 217 11.03 -19.31 10.35
CA ALA A 217 11.58 -20.35 9.47
C ALA A 217 13.04 -20.07 9.06
N LEU A 218 13.38 -18.79 8.84
CA LEU A 218 14.77 -18.38 8.56
C LEU A 218 15.69 -18.64 9.75
N ARG A 219 15.27 -18.23 10.96
CA ARG A 219 16.05 -18.46 12.17
C ARG A 219 16.19 -19.95 12.54
N ALA A 220 15.17 -20.74 12.23
CA ALA A 220 15.19 -22.19 12.43
C ALA A 220 15.96 -22.95 11.33
N GLY A 221 16.48 -22.26 10.29
CA GLY A 221 17.17 -22.88 9.17
C GLY A 221 16.26 -23.76 8.28
N GLN A 222 14.95 -23.60 8.37
CA GLN A 222 13.96 -24.30 7.54
C GLN A 222 13.87 -23.72 6.14
N LEU A 223 14.34 -22.48 5.97
CA LEU A 223 14.44 -21.78 4.68
C LEU A 223 15.85 -21.17 4.55
N VAL A 224 16.39 -21.18 3.36
CA VAL A 224 17.68 -20.58 2.99
C VAL A 224 17.40 -19.31 2.19
N PRO A 225 17.77 -18.12 2.67
CA PRO A 225 17.62 -16.90 1.92
C PRO A 225 18.68 -16.81 0.81
N LEU A 226 18.25 -16.36 -0.37
CA LEU A 226 19.14 -16.13 -1.51
C LEU A 226 19.52 -14.64 -1.62
N PHE A 227 18.54 -13.76 -1.51
CA PHE A 227 18.72 -12.29 -1.54
C PHE A 227 17.43 -11.56 -1.10
N MET A 228 17.58 -10.27 -0.84
CA MET A 228 16.46 -9.35 -0.56
C MET A 228 16.32 -8.32 -1.68
N THR A 229 15.07 -7.93 -1.97
CA THR A 229 14.78 -6.94 -3.01
C THR A 229 14.97 -5.48 -2.56
N GLY A 230 15.36 -5.24 -1.30
CA GLY A 230 15.60 -3.90 -0.76
C GLY A 230 16.87 -3.26 -1.32
N GLU A 231 16.93 -1.93 -1.30
CA GLU A 231 18.13 -1.16 -1.64
C GLU A 231 19.29 -1.35 -0.65
N ARG A 232 18.93 -1.73 0.57
CA ARG A 232 19.87 -1.99 1.68
C ARG A 232 19.52 -3.29 2.34
N ARG A 233 20.52 -3.91 2.97
CA ARG A 233 20.31 -5.11 3.80
C ARG A 233 19.39 -4.77 4.98
N ASP A 234 18.54 -5.73 5.35
CA ASP A 234 17.69 -5.62 6.53
C ASP A 234 18.57 -5.72 7.79
N PRO A 235 18.51 -4.75 8.72
CA PRO A 235 19.26 -4.81 9.97
C PRO A 235 18.97 -6.06 10.83
N ALA A 236 17.78 -6.66 10.69
CA ALA A 236 17.41 -7.90 11.36
C ALA A 236 18.07 -9.15 10.72
N PHE A 237 18.55 -9.04 9.48
CA PHE A 237 19.18 -10.09 8.68
C PHE A 237 20.36 -9.53 7.86
N PRO A 238 21.42 -9.05 8.53
CA PRO A 238 22.54 -8.36 7.89
C PRO A 238 23.35 -9.26 6.94
N ASP A 239 23.24 -10.58 7.09
CA ASP A 239 23.94 -11.56 6.26
C ASP A 239 23.23 -11.84 4.93
N ILE A 240 21.95 -11.47 4.77
CA ILE A 240 21.24 -11.66 3.51
C ILE A 240 21.64 -10.54 2.54
N PRO A 241 22.20 -10.87 1.35
CA PRO A 241 22.60 -9.87 0.39
C PRO A 241 21.38 -9.16 -0.23
N THR A 242 21.56 -7.93 -0.67
CA THR A 242 20.57 -7.24 -1.52
C THR A 242 20.57 -7.86 -2.93
N ALA A 243 19.52 -7.57 -3.70
CA ALA A 243 19.43 -7.99 -5.09
C ALA A 243 20.63 -7.50 -5.92
N ALA A 244 21.05 -6.25 -5.73
CA ALA A 244 22.21 -5.69 -6.40
C ALA A 244 23.52 -6.43 -6.04
N GLU A 245 23.72 -6.73 -4.75
CA GLU A 245 24.88 -7.52 -4.28
C GLU A 245 24.86 -8.96 -4.79
N ALA A 246 23.66 -9.53 -5.01
CA ALA A 246 23.47 -10.85 -5.61
C ALA A 246 23.58 -10.87 -7.14
N GLY A 247 23.88 -9.73 -7.79
CA GLY A 247 24.04 -9.62 -9.23
C GLY A 247 22.73 -9.43 -10.01
N LEU A 248 21.66 -9.02 -9.34
CA LEU A 248 20.33 -8.81 -9.91
C LEU A 248 19.80 -7.38 -9.59
N PRO A 249 20.48 -6.31 -10.04
CA PRO A 249 20.09 -4.94 -9.71
C PRO A 249 18.66 -4.59 -10.16
N GLU A 250 18.15 -5.21 -11.23
CA GLU A 250 16.78 -5.08 -11.71
C GLU A 250 15.72 -5.64 -10.74
N MET A 251 16.13 -6.47 -9.80
CA MET A 251 15.29 -6.99 -8.71
C MET A 251 15.25 -6.08 -7.48
N THR A 252 15.82 -4.88 -7.55
CA THR A 252 15.68 -3.86 -6.50
C THR A 252 14.27 -3.28 -6.55
N ILE A 253 13.31 -4.04 -6.03
CA ILE A 253 11.87 -3.73 -6.04
C ILE A 253 11.35 -3.77 -4.62
N GLN A 254 10.84 -2.65 -4.13
CA GLN A 254 10.24 -2.58 -2.81
C GLN A 254 8.72 -2.52 -2.90
N GLY A 255 8.05 -3.36 -2.11
CA GLY A 255 6.65 -3.16 -1.79
C GLY A 255 6.46 -1.87 -0.99
N PHE A 256 5.27 -1.31 -1.02
CA PHE A 256 4.94 -0.12 -0.24
C PHE A 256 3.49 -0.11 0.20
N PHE A 257 3.23 0.66 1.25
CA PHE A 257 1.91 1.07 1.68
C PHE A 257 1.84 2.58 1.72
N GLY A 258 0.64 3.12 1.54
CA GLY A 258 0.45 4.56 1.63
C GLY A 258 -1.01 4.97 1.71
N LEU A 259 -1.21 6.22 2.07
CA LEU A 259 -2.50 6.86 2.21
C LEU A 259 -2.91 7.51 0.89
N LEU A 260 -4.16 7.25 0.47
CA LEU A 260 -4.76 7.85 -0.72
C LEU A 260 -6.17 8.36 -0.38
N ALA A 261 -6.61 9.35 -1.15
CA ALA A 261 -7.95 9.92 -1.09
C ALA A 261 -8.70 9.73 -2.42
N PRO A 262 -10.04 9.83 -2.45
CA PRO A 262 -10.83 9.85 -3.69
C PRO A 262 -10.45 11.04 -4.59
N ALA A 263 -10.65 10.89 -5.90
CA ALA A 263 -10.50 11.99 -6.86
C ALA A 263 -11.41 13.17 -6.52
N GLY A 264 -10.88 14.38 -6.65
CA GLY A 264 -11.62 15.60 -6.33
C GLY A 264 -11.54 16.00 -4.84
N THR A 265 -10.84 15.26 -3.98
CA THR A 265 -10.52 15.71 -2.63
C THR A 265 -9.73 17.03 -2.71
N SER A 266 -10.14 18.04 -1.92
CA SER A 266 -9.55 19.37 -2.02
C SER A 266 -8.04 19.35 -1.69
N PRO A 267 -7.24 20.21 -2.35
CA PRO A 267 -5.80 20.30 -2.05
C PRO A 267 -5.50 20.60 -0.58
N ASP A 268 -6.33 21.37 0.09
CA ASP A 268 -6.16 21.71 1.51
C ASP A 268 -6.31 20.47 2.41
N ILE A 269 -7.28 19.61 2.11
CA ILE A 269 -7.47 18.33 2.81
C ILE A 269 -6.27 17.41 2.56
N VAL A 270 -5.81 17.31 1.31
CA VAL A 270 -4.64 16.49 0.95
C VAL A 270 -3.40 16.98 1.69
N ALA A 271 -3.16 18.30 1.71
CA ALA A 271 -2.03 18.90 2.41
C ALA A 271 -2.09 18.64 3.93
N ARG A 272 -3.29 18.80 4.54
CA ARG A 272 -3.49 18.52 5.97
C ARG A 272 -3.28 17.06 6.32
N LEU A 273 -3.74 16.13 5.46
CA LEU A 273 -3.50 14.70 5.61
C LEU A 273 -2.02 14.36 5.45
N ASN A 274 -1.34 14.95 4.47
CA ASN A 274 0.09 14.72 4.24
C ASN A 274 0.93 15.17 5.44
N GLU A 275 0.63 16.34 6.01
CA GLU A 275 1.30 16.82 7.22
C GLU A 275 1.02 15.94 8.43
N ALA A 276 -0.23 15.50 8.61
CA ALA A 276 -0.59 14.55 9.67
C ALA A 276 0.14 13.21 9.50
N MET A 277 0.29 12.73 8.26
CA MET A 277 1.10 11.52 7.96
C MET A 277 2.57 11.73 8.34
N ARG A 278 3.15 12.89 8.04
CA ARG A 278 4.56 13.19 8.38
C ARG A 278 4.80 13.06 9.88
N THR A 279 3.92 13.63 10.69
CA THR A 279 4.01 13.57 12.16
C THR A 279 3.71 12.15 12.68
N ALA A 280 2.65 11.51 12.17
CA ALA A 280 2.26 10.16 12.58
C ALA A 280 3.38 9.14 12.34
N LEU A 281 4.04 9.20 11.18
CA LEU A 281 5.13 8.29 10.81
C LEU A 281 6.40 8.49 11.63
N ALA A 282 6.62 9.69 12.19
CA ALA A 282 7.73 9.97 13.09
C ALA A 282 7.48 9.48 14.54
N SER A 283 6.25 9.02 14.84
CA SER A 283 5.90 8.58 16.19
C SER A 283 6.49 7.22 16.55
N GLU A 284 6.91 7.05 17.81
CA GLU A 284 7.45 5.78 18.32
C GLU A 284 6.49 4.58 18.16
N PRO A 285 5.17 4.71 18.43
CA PRO A 285 4.24 3.59 18.25
C PRO A 285 4.20 3.07 16.81
N VAL A 286 4.22 3.97 15.80
CA VAL A 286 4.23 3.57 14.38
C VAL A 286 5.56 2.94 14.01
N ALA A 287 6.68 3.54 14.41
CA ALA A 287 8.02 3.00 14.14
C ALA A 287 8.19 1.59 14.73
N LYS A 288 7.70 1.37 15.97
CA LYS A 288 7.72 0.06 16.62
C LYS A 288 6.82 -0.96 15.91
N ALA A 289 5.59 -0.57 15.56
CA ALA A 289 4.66 -1.47 14.86
C ALA A 289 5.21 -1.88 13.48
N PHE A 290 5.80 -0.93 12.74
CA PHE A 290 6.41 -1.20 11.44
C PHE A 290 7.66 -2.06 11.56
N GLY A 291 8.54 -1.78 12.52
CA GLY A 291 9.73 -2.60 12.79
C GLY A 291 9.38 -4.06 13.09
N ASN A 292 8.30 -4.30 13.88
CA ASN A 292 7.81 -5.66 14.16
C ASN A 292 7.31 -6.40 12.91
N LEU A 293 6.88 -5.65 11.89
CA LEU A 293 6.45 -6.19 10.59
C LEU A 293 7.61 -6.33 9.59
N GLY A 294 8.82 -5.90 9.92
CA GLY A 294 9.94 -5.80 8.97
C GLY A 294 9.74 -4.70 7.93
N PHE A 295 8.97 -3.65 8.27
CA PHE A 295 8.75 -2.51 7.41
C PHE A 295 9.68 -1.36 7.77
N THR A 296 10.07 -0.60 6.76
CA THR A 296 10.75 0.68 6.94
C THR A 296 9.74 1.81 6.78
N THR A 297 9.68 2.68 7.78
CA THR A 297 8.85 3.89 7.71
C THR A 297 9.30 4.76 6.53
N ALA A 298 8.35 5.21 5.72
CA ALA A 298 8.63 6.00 4.52
C ALA A 298 7.59 7.11 4.36
N TYR A 299 8.00 8.34 4.59
CA TYR A 299 7.19 9.51 4.25
C TYR A 299 7.49 9.96 2.82
N SER A 300 6.49 10.55 2.16
CA SER A 300 6.66 11.21 0.87
C SER A 300 5.69 12.38 0.69
N THR A 301 5.99 13.27 -0.27
CA THR A 301 4.98 14.18 -0.81
C THR A 301 3.98 13.41 -1.68
N PRO A 302 2.80 13.99 -1.98
CA PRO A 302 1.85 13.41 -2.91
C PRO A 302 2.45 13.12 -4.29
N GLU A 303 3.29 14.03 -4.81
CA GLU A 303 3.94 13.91 -6.11
C GLU A 303 4.95 12.76 -6.16
N GLN A 304 5.75 12.62 -5.08
CA GLN A 304 6.71 11.52 -4.96
C GLN A 304 5.99 10.16 -4.93
N MET A 305 4.87 10.07 -4.20
CA MET A 305 4.06 8.85 -4.20
C MET A 305 3.42 8.59 -5.57
N ALA A 306 2.92 9.62 -6.25
CA ALA A 306 2.38 9.50 -7.60
C ALA A 306 3.41 8.95 -8.59
N THR A 307 4.64 9.49 -8.55
CA THR A 307 5.78 9.02 -9.36
C THR A 307 6.06 7.55 -9.09
N ARG A 308 6.16 7.15 -7.81
CA ARG A 308 6.41 5.74 -7.43
C ARG A 308 5.32 4.80 -7.94
N ILE A 309 4.04 5.21 -7.89
CA ILE A 309 2.93 4.42 -8.43
C ILE A 309 3.06 4.29 -9.96
N ALA A 310 3.37 5.38 -10.66
CA ALA A 310 3.52 5.37 -12.12
C ALA A 310 4.68 4.48 -12.57
N GLU A 311 5.84 4.57 -11.92
CA GLU A 311 7.02 3.73 -12.20
C GLU A 311 6.73 2.25 -11.94
N GLY A 312 6.04 1.95 -10.82
CA GLY A 312 5.62 0.58 -10.51
C GLY A 312 4.69 0.01 -11.59
N ARG A 313 3.69 0.78 -12.04
CA ARG A 313 2.80 0.35 -13.14
C ARG A 313 3.57 0.12 -14.44
N ALA A 314 4.49 1.01 -14.80
CA ALA A 314 5.30 0.86 -16.00
C ALA A 314 6.18 -0.40 -15.94
N THR A 315 6.76 -0.69 -14.77
CA THR A 315 7.56 -1.89 -14.54
C THR A 315 6.71 -3.15 -14.70
N TYR A 316 5.57 -3.25 -14.01
CA TYR A 316 4.69 -4.40 -14.14
C TYR A 316 4.13 -4.56 -15.57
N ALA A 317 3.79 -3.46 -16.27
CA ALA A 317 3.33 -3.52 -17.65
C ALA A 317 4.37 -4.14 -18.60
N ARG A 318 5.66 -3.77 -18.45
CA ARG A 318 6.75 -4.38 -19.22
C ARG A 318 6.85 -5.88 -18.97
N ILE A 319 6.76 -6.31 -17.72
CA ILE A 319 6.90 -7.70 -17.31
C ILE A 319 5.72 -8.54 -17.79
N VAL A 320 4.49 -8.07 -17.52
CA VAL A 320 3.26 -8.74 -17.98
C VAL A 320 3.29 -8.96 -19.48
N LYS A 321 3.72 -7.93 -20.25
CA LYS A 321 3.87 -8.03 -21.71
C LYS A 321 4.98 -9.00 -22.10
N ALA A 322 6.17 -8.90 -21.52
CA ALA A 322 7.34 -9.72 -21.88
C ALA A 322 7.14 -11.20 -21.54
N ARG A 323 6.44 -11.49 -20.44
CA ARG A 323 6.18 -12.86 -19.96
C ARG A 323 4.81 -13.40 -20.36
N GLN A 324 4.02 -12.60 -21.11
CA GLN A 324 2.66 -12.95 -21.56
C GLN A 324 1.76 -13.42 -20.41
N ILE A 325 1.92 -12.78 -19.22
CA ILE A 325 1.15 -13.14 -18.03
C ILE A 325 -0.33 -12.82 -18.27
N ARG A 326 -1.18 -13.82 -18.12
CA ARG A 326 -2.65 -13.68 -18.17
C ARG A 326 -3.22 -14.12 -16.84
N VAL A 327 -4.19 -13.38 -16.37
CA VAL A 327 -4.99 -13.72 -15.18
C VAL A 327 -6.41 -13.88 -15.66
N ASP A 328 -6.93 -15.09 -15.53
CA ASP A 328 -8.32 -15.44 -15.90
C ASP A 328 -9.29 -15.02 -14.80
#